data_051923256dd0ae6696177aec1e654e2f
#
_entry.id   051923256dd0ae6696177aec1e654e2f
#
_cell.length_a   1.000
_cell.length_b   1.000
_cell.length_c   1.000
_cell.angle_alpha   90.00
_cell.angle_beta   90.00
_cell.angle_gamma   90.00
#
_symmetry.space_group_name_H-M   'P 1'
#
loop_
_entity.id
_entity.type
_entity.pdbx_description
1 polymer ?
#
loop_
_entity_poly.entity_id
_entity_poly.type
_entity_poly.pdbx_seq_one_letter_code
_entity_poly.pdbx_strand_id
1 'polypeptide(L)'
;AASDVYKRQLKFCDEVRQYTDLPICGVGGLNDPDLVEQQLASGRIQCAAMSRQLLADPDWVNKLKNGQAEQIHRCVRCNKKCLGGLMAHQGTRCVYDALREKEAKNA
;
A
#
# COMPACT_ATOMS: atom_id res chain seq x y z
N ALA A 1 0.35 -15.80 7.12
CA ALA A 1 1.24 -14.65 7.27
C ALA A 1 0.96 -13.57 6.22
N ALA A 2 1.29 -12.34 6.55
CA ALA A 2 1.04 -11.20 5.65
C ALA A 2 1.76 -11.35 4.30
N SER A 3 2.96 -11.93 4.30
CA SER A 3 3.71 -12.19 3.07
C SER A 3 3.03 -13.21 2.16
N ASP A 4 2.30 -14.16 2.74
CA ASP A 4 1.58 -15.17 1.96
C ASP A 4 0.35 -14.59 1.27
N VAL A 5 -0.35 -13.67 1.94
CA VAL A 5 -1.48 -12.96 1.34
C VAL A 5 -1.01 -12.13 0.15
N TYR A 6 0.08 -11.39 0.31
CA TYR A 6 0.70 -10.61 -0.74
C TYR A 6 1.10 -11.50 -1.94
N LYS A 7 1.80 -12.60 -1.69
CA LYS A 7 2.23 -13.52 -2.73
C LYS A 7 1.05 -14.12 -3.49
N ARG A 8 -0.01 -14.46 -2.76
CA ARG A 8 -1.23 -15.03 -3.35
C ARG A 8 -1.90 -14.06 -4.30
N GLN A 9 -2.06 -12.81 -3.89
CA GLN A 9 -2.76 -11.81 -4.71
C GLN A 9 -2.00 -11.49 -6.00
N LEU A 10 -0.68 -11.39 -5.95
CA LEU A 10 0.11 -11.13 -7.16
C LEU A 10 0.17 -12.35 -8.09
N LYS A 11 -0.02 -13.55 -7.59
CA LYS A 11 -0.13 -14.75 -8.44
C LYS A 11 -1.33 -14.69 -9.38
N PHE A 12 -2.42 -14.04 -8.96
CA PHE A 12 -3.57 -13.83 -9.84
C PHE A 12 -3.19 -12.97 -11.05
N CYS A 13 -2.28 -12.02 -10.86
CA CYS A 13 -1.78 -11.22 -11.98
C CYS A 13 -1.03 -12.09 -13.00
N ASP A 14 -0.25 -13.05 -12.53
CA ASP A 14 0.48 -13.99 -13.40
C ASP A 14 -0.50 -14.86 -14.21
N GLU A 15 -1.57 -15.33 -13.56
CA GLU A 15 -2.59 -16.13 -14.24
C GLU A 15 -3.32 -15.31 -15.29
N VAL A 16 -3.72 -14.09 -14.98
CA VAL A 16 -4.42 -13.21 -15.92
C VAL A 16 -3.52 -12.88 -17.12
N ARG A 17 -2.22 -12.73 -16.90
CA ARG A 17 -1.26 -12.41 -17.97
C ARG A 17 -1.24 -13.49 -19.07
N GLN A 18 -1.59 -14.72 -18.76
CA GLN A 18 -1.65 -15.80 -19.75
C GLN A 18 -2.77 -15.60 -20.76
N TYR A 19 -3.76 -14.77 -20.45
CA TYR A 19 -4.96 -14.60 -21.25
C TYR A 19 -5.08 -13.21 -21.90
N THR A 20 -4.22 -12.25 -21.52
CA THR A 20 -4.33 -10.88 -22.01
C THR A 20 -2.98 -10.18 -22.01
N ASP A 21 -2.80 -9.26 -22.99
CA ASP A 21 -1.66 -8.36 -23.06
C ASP A 21 -1.99 -6.95 -22.50
N LEU A 22 -3.19 -6.77 -21.97
CA LEU A 22 -3.60 -5.49 -21.41
C LEU A 22 -2.78 -5.15 -20.17
N PRO A 23 -2.60 -3.84 -19.86
CA PRO A 23 -1.93 -3.44 -18.63
C PRO A 23 -2.66 -3.99 -17.41
N ILE A 24 -1.88 -4.48 -16.43
CA ILE A 24 -2.40 -5.04 -15.19
C ILE A 24 -2.06 -4.10 -14.04
N CYS A 25 -3.07 -3.75 -13.24
CA CYS A 25 -2.88 -3.03 -11.99
C CYS A 25 -2.85 -4.04 -10.85
N GLY A 26 -1.68 -4.23 -10.26
CA GLY A 26 -1.50 -5.17 -9.16
C GLY A 26 -1.83 -4.55 -7.81
N VAL A 27 -2.50 -5.30 -6.95
CA VAL A 27 -2.86 -4.88 -5.60
C VAL A 27 -2.57 -6.02 -4.63
N GLY A 28 -2.26 -5.68 -3.39
CA GLY A 28 -2.06 -6.67 -2.33
C GLY A 28 -0.71 -6.56 -1.66
N GLY A 29 -0.69 -5.97 -0.46
CA GLY A 29 0.50 -5.88 0.37
C GLY A 29 1.64 -5.06 -0.20
N LEU A 30 1.38 -4.18 -1.17
CA LEU A 30 2.38 -3.35 -1.83
C LEU A 30 2.65 -2.09 -1.00
N ASN A 31 3.36 -2.24 0.11
CA ASN A 31 3.70 -1.13 1.00
C ASN A 31 5.19 -0.81 1.04
N ASP A 32 6.03 -1.67 0.49
CA ASP A 32 7.48 -1.47 0.41
C ASP A 32 7.84 -0.88 -0.95
N PRO A 33 8.47 0.33 -1.00
CA PRO A 33 8.85 0.94 -2.28
C PRO A 33 9.73 0.06 -3.14
N ASP A 34 10.71 -0.62 -2.55
CA ASP A 34 11.62 -1.49 -3.29
C ASP A 34 10.87 -2.66 -3.93
N LEU A 35 9.93 -3.24 -3.20
CA LEU A 35 9.10 -4.32 -3.70
C LEU A 35 8.24 -3.86 -4.88
N VAL A 36 7.61 -2.69 -4.76
CA VAL A 36 6.79 -2.10 -5.82
C VAL A 36 7.64 -1.88 -7.08
N GLU A 37 8.83 -1.32 -6.93
CA GLU A 37 9.75 -1.11 -8.06
C GLU A 37 10.15 -2.42 -8.72
N GLN A 38 10.43 -3.46 -7.96
CA GLN A 38 10.77 -4.77 -8.48
C GLN A 38 9.64 -5.37 -9.31
N GLN A 39 8.42 -5.26 -8.83
CA GLN A 39 7.26 -5.80 -9.55
C GLN A 39 6.98 -5.04 -10.84
N LEU A 40 7.15 -3.73 -10.84
CA LEU A 40 7.00 -2.89 -12.03
C LEU A 40 8.12 -3.15 -13.03
N ALA A 41 9.38 -3.21 -12.57
CA ALA A 41 10.54 -3.42 -13.43
C ALA A 41 10.54 -4.79 -14.10
N SER A 42 10.02 -5.81 -13.42
CA SER A 42 9.94 -7.17 -13.96
C SER A 42 8.85 -7.32 -15.03
N GLY A 43 7.96 -6.33 -15.18
CA GLY A 43 6.83 -6.40 -16.10
C GLY A 43 5.66 -7.22 -15.59
N ARG A 44 5.72 -7.72 -14.35
CA ARG A 44 4.65 -8.50 -13.75
C ARG A 44 3.37 -7.70 -13.60
N ILE A 45 3.50 -6.43 -13.23
CA ILE A 45 2.41 -5.46 -13.19
C ILE A 45 2.86 -4.18 -13.88
N GLN A 46 1.93 -3.42 -14.41
CA GLN A 46 2.21 -2.14 -15.07
C GLN A 46 1.81 -0.97 -14.19
N CYS A 47 1.02 -1.21 -13.16
CA CYS A 47 0.54 -0.21 -12.23
C CYS A 47 0.37 -0.87 -10.86
N ALA A 48 0.66 -0.14 -9.80
CA ALA A 48 0.49 -0.62 -8.43
C ALA A 48 -0.66 0.12 -7.76
N ALA A 49 -1.57 -0.63 -7.13
CA ALA A 49 -2.67 -0.06 -6.37
C ALA A 49 -2.46 -0.30 -4.89
N MET A 50 -2.84 0.67 -4.08
CA MET A 50 -2.72 0.62 -2.62
C MET A 50 -3.99 1.15 -1.98
N SER A 51 -4.39 0.58 -0.86
CA SER A 51 -5.53 1.05 -0.09
C SER A 51 -5.09 1.45 1.32
N ARG A 52 -4.87 0.47 2.18
CA ARG A 52 -4.49 0.73 3.59
C ARG A 52 -3.16 1.47 3.72
N GLN A 53 -2.22 1.25 2.80
CA GLN A 53 -0.95 1.97 2.81
C GLN A 53 -1.16 3.48 2.59
N LEU A 54 -2.09 3.86 1.73
CA LEU A 54 -2.40 5.27 1.50
C LEU A 54 -3.20 5.88 2.67
N LEU A 55 -3.91 5.07 3.44
CA LEU A 55 -4.49 5.52 4.70
C LEU A 55 -3.41 5.76 5.76
N ALA A 56 -2.41 4.89 5.81
CA ALA A 56 -1.28 5.03 6.73
C ALA A 56 -0.44 6.26 6.38
N ASP A 57 -0.21 6.49 5.09
CA ASP A 57 0.56 7.64 4.61
C ASP A 57 0.05 8.10 3.24
N PRO A 58 -0.81 9.13 3.20
CA PRO A 58 -1.29 9.69 1.93
C PRO A 58 -0.18 10.27 1.05
N ASP A 59 0.95 10.64 1.63
CA ASP A 59 2.09 11.23 0.92
C ASP A 59 3.12 10.19 0.46
N TRP A 60 2.75 8.91 0.44
CA TRP A 60 3.65 7.81 0.10
C TRP A 60 4.41 8.07 -1.21
N VAL A 61 3.71 8.43 -2.27
CA VAL A 61 4.33 8.68 -3.58
C VAL A 61 5.22 9.93 -3.54
N ASN A 62 4.76 11.01 -2.92
CA ASN A 62 5.52 12.25 -2.81
C ASN A 62 6.80 12.06 -2.01
N LYS A 63 6.75 11.34 -0.91
CA LYS A 63 7.93 11.01 -0.11
C LYS A 63 8.93 10.20 -0.93
N LEU A 64 8.45 9.23 -1.70
CA LEU A 64 9.32 8.42 -2.55
C LEU A 64 9.99 9.27 -3.62
N LYS A 65 9.23 10.15 -4.30
CA LYS A 65 9.76 11.06 -5.32
C LYS A 65 10.82 12.01 -4.77
N ASN A 66 10.68 12.43 -3.52
CA ASN A 66 11.59 13.39 -2.89
C ASN A 66 12.77 12.73 -2.16
N GLY A 67 12.97 11.42 -2.32
CA GLY A 67 14.04 10.70 -1.66
C GLY A 67 13.83 10.52 -0.16
N GLN A 68 12.59 10.55 0.29
CA GLN A 68 12.22 10.47 1.71
C GLN A 68 11.55 9.14 2.06
N ALA A 69 11.95 8.07 1.38
CA ALA A 69 11.33 6.75 1.55
C ALA A 69 11.36 6.26 3.01
N GLU A 70 12.41 6.60 3.77
CA GLU A 70 12.52 6.24 5.18
C GLU A 70 11.52 6.95 6.09
N GLN A 71 10.89 8.02 5.61
CA GLN A 71 9.87 8.76 6.35
C GLN A 71 8.45 8.25 6.10
N ILE A 72 8.29 7.24 5.25
CA ILE A 72 6.99 6.66 4.95
C ILE A 72 6.47 5.87 6.16
N HIS A 73 5.24 6.16 6.56
CA HIS A 73 4.54 5.37 7.58
C HIS A 73 3.96 4.12 6.93
N ARG A 74 4.61 2.98 7.11
CA ARG A 74 4.18 1.73 6.49
C ARG A 74 3.00 1.12 7.22
N CYS A 75 2.00 0.68 6.47
CA CYS A 75 0.88 -0.08 7.01
C CYS A 75 1.39 -1.37 7.68
N VAL A 76 1.09 -1.53 8.96
CA VAL A 76 1.49 -2.70 9.75
C VAL A 76 0.41 -3.78 9.77
N ARG A 77 -0.63 -3.60 8.99
CA ARG A 77 -1.75 -4.56 8.83
C ARG A 77 -2.45 -4.92 10.14
N CYS A 78 -2.52 -3.96 11.06
CA CYS A 78 -3.18 -4.15 12.35
C CYS A 78 -4.71 -4.15 12.26
N ASN A 79 -5.27 -3.52 11.22
CA ASN A 79 -6.71 -3.39 10.96
C ASN A 79 -7.50 -2.69 12.10
N LYS A 80 -6.83 -2.03 13.01
CA LYS A 80 -7.47 -1.50 14.22
C LYS A 80 -8.44 -0.36 13.93
N LYS A 81 -8.04 0.64 13.14
CA LYS A 81 -8.87 1.81 12.86
C LYS A 81 -9.41 1.85 11.43
N CYS A 82 -8.80 1.15 10.49
CA CYS A 82 -9.34 1.07 9.13
C CYS A 82 -10.52 0.10 9.08
N LEU A 83 -10.29 -1.18 9.23
CA LEU A 83 -11.35 -2.17 9.25
C LEU A 83 -12.15 -2.09 10.55
N GLY A 84 -11.49 -1.98 11.69
CA GLY A 84 -12.15 -1.85 13.00
C GLY A 84 -13.03 -0.61 13.09
N GLY A 85 -12.57 0.52 12.54
CA GLY A 85 -13.38 1.74 12.50
C GLY A 85 -14.62 1.57 11.63
N LEU A 86 -14.48 0.90 10.48
CA LEU A 86 -15.61 0.60 9.60
C LEU A 86 -16.63 -0.29 10.31
N MET A 87 -16.16 -1.34 10.97
CA MET A 87 -17.04 -2.29 11.70
C MET A 87 -17.75 -1.63 12.87
N ALA A 88 -17.11 -0.62 13.50
CA ALA A 88 -17.68 0.12 14.62
C ALA A 88 -18.50 1.35 14.18
N HIS A 89 -18.72 1.54 12.86
CA HIS A 89 -19.41 2.70 12.29
C HIS A 89 -18.76 4.04 12.64
N GLN A 90 -17.43 4.05 12.82
CA GLN A 90 -16.66 5.25 13.16
C GLN A 90 -15.85 5.79 11.98
N GLY A 91 -16.09 5.26 10.78
CA GLY A 91 -15.31 5.63 9.59
C GLY A 91 -13.98 4.89 9.49
N THR A 92 -13.34 5.04 8.36
CA THR A 92 -12.07 4.37 8.07
C THR A 92 -10.91 5.31 8.33
N ARG A 93 -10.04 4.95 9.26
CA ARG A 93 -8.88 5.75 9.68
C ARG A 93 -7.65 4.85 9.83
N CYS A 94 -6.53 5.44 10.22
CA CYS A 94 -5.30 4.70 10.53
C CYS A 94 -4.78 5.07 11.92
N VAL A 95 -4.08 4.13 12.56
CA VAL A 95 -3.44 4.39 13.86
C VAL A 95 -2.37 5.47 13.76
N TYR A 96 -1.85 5.76 12.58
CA TYR A 96 -0.88 6.84 12.33
C TYR A 96 -1.51 8.23 12.24
N ASP A 97 -2.84 8.36 12.25
CA ASP A 97 -3.49 9.68 12.09
C ASP A 97 -3.03 10.68 13.15
N ALA A 98 -2.98 10.27 14.42
CA ALA A 98 -2.53 11.14 15.51
C ALA A 98 -1.07 11.58 15.32
N LEU A 99 -0.21 10.68 14.86
CA LEU A 99 1.19 10.99 14.58
C LEU A 99 1.31 11.99 13.44
N ARG A 100 0.57 11.79 12.35
CA ARG A 100 0.59 12.70 11.20
C ARG A 100 0.08 14.08 11.56
N GLU A 101 -0.96 14.17 12.39
CA GLU A 101 -1.47 15.45 12.88
C GLU A 101 -0.41 16.18 13.72
N LYS A 102 0.32 15.44 14.56
CA LYS A 102 1.41 16.01 15.36
C LYS A 102 2.55 16.50 14.47
N GLU A 103 2.94 15.74 13.47
CA GLU A 103 3.98 16.14 12.51
C GLU A 103 3.58 17.40 11.75
N ALA A 104 2.33 17.50 11.32
CA ALA A 104 1.82 18.66 10.60
C ALA A 104 1.84 19.92 11.48
N LYS A 105 1.56 19.81 12.79
CA LYS A 105 1.60 20.95 13.72
C LYS A 105 3.03 21.42 13.98
N ASN A 106 4.02 20.55 13.86
CA ASN A 106 5.43 20.87 14.10
C ASN A 106 6.18 21.26 12.83
N ALA A 107 5.52 21.23 11.69
CA ALA A 107 6.12 21.58 10.41
C ALA A 107 6.18 23.10 10.16
#